data_1197da79ccd343fdf3a3b8c427e84a86
#
_entry.id   1197da79ccd343fdf3a3b8c427e84a86
#
_cell.length_a   1.000
_cell.length_b   1.000
_cell.length_c   1.000
_cell.angle_alpha   90.00
_cell.angle_beta   90.00
_cell.angle_gamma   90.00
#
_symmetry.space_group_name_H-M   'P 1'
#
loop_
_entity.id
_entity.type
_entity.pdbx_description
1 polymer ?
#
loop_
_entity_poly.entity_id
_entity_poly.type
_entity_poly.pdbx_seq_one_letter_code
_entity_poly.pdbx_strand_id
1 'polypeptide(L)'
;MASDLLERVGPTLRALSGIDDSQSENEARHRLVTFLTDLADELPQDLRMALRVGLALHEDVQTRFLEQRMDWLAAKLDRDVRTARRRVDEAIRSAETRRAITVTSDDNYAHDGWYLERFRTLLRLDGDQPTAIEERKVVARRDSLSEFVISTSIPCPTGADRQRHNANLTILYGGSLARLERPSNTYFRYFVQFPQPLRRGQSHEIGVSVTIPPHQPINPRYALQPLRRCDEFDLRIRFGESKRLAGVWNLAGIPRGMADDFTAAGARVDPDDAGEIHLNYQRLLVGMVYGARWEIEP
;
A
#
# COMPACT_ATOMS: atom_id res chain seq x y z
N MET A 1 -5.13 14.24 -39.06
CA MET A 1 -4.52 14.95 -37.94
C MET A 1 -4.01 13.90 -36.97
N ALA A 2 -2.73 13.59 -37.02
CA ALA A 2 -2.08 12.70 -36.07
C ALA A 2 -2.13 13.39 -34.73
N SER A 3 -2.77 12.77 -33.80
CA SER A 3 -2.82 13.22 -32.43
C SER A 3 -1.55 12.74 -31.75
N ASP A 4 -0.73 13.62 -31.30
CA ASP A 4 0.54 13.30 -30.65
C ASP A 4 0.30 12.39 -29.44
N LEU A 5 0.52 11.10 -29.62
CA LEU A 5 0.34 10.07 -28.60
C LEU A 5 1.22 10.40 -27.39
N LEU A 6 2.43 10.92 -27.65
CA LEU A 6 3.41 11.25 -26.61
C LEU A 6 2.92 12.36 -25.68
N GLU A 7 2.15 13.34 -26.17
CA GLU A 7 1.57 14.39 -25.33
C GLU A 7 0.40 13.88 -24.46
N ARG A 8 -0.30 12.83 -24.90
CA ARG A 8 -1.50 12.31 -24.23
C ARG A 8 -1.22 11.22 -23.21
N VAL A 9 -0.09 10.52 -23.33
CA VAL A 9 0.30 9.50 -22.36
C VAL A 9 0.98 10.16 -21.18
N GLY A 10 0.39 10.02 -19.98
CA GLY A 10 0.93 10.59 -18.76
C GLY A 10 2.32 10.05 -18.40
N PRO A 11 3.12 10.81 -17.63
CA PRO A 11 4.53 10.49 -17.37
C PRO A 11 4.73 9.11 -16.72
N THR A 12 3.86 8.72 -15.81
CA THR A 12 3.91 7.41 -15.16
C THR A 12 3.72 6.27 -16.15
N LEU A 13 2.72 6.38 -17.03
CA LEU A 13 2.45 5.33 -18.02
C LEU A 13 3.55 5.25 -19.08
N ARG A 14 4.15 6.38 -19.46
CA ARG A 14 5.34 6.44 -20.33
C ARG A 14 6.52 5.69 -19.72
N ALA A 15 6.82 5.99 -18.45
CA ALA A 15 7.91 5.32 -17.73
C ALA A 15 7.69 3.80 -17.62
N LEU A 16 6.46 3.37 -17.30
CA LEU A 16 6.11 1.96 -17.16
C LEU A 16 6.14 1.18 -18.47
N SER A 17 5.77 1.81 -19.58
CA SER A 17 5.79 1.18 -20.92
C SER A 17 7.14 1.34 -21.65
N GLY A 18 8.13 1.99 -21.01
CA GLY A 18 9.44 2.23 -21.62
C GLY A 18 9.41 3.20 -22.80
N ILE A 19 8.48 4.16 -22.79
CA ILE A 19 8.36 5.18 -23.84
C ILE A 19 9.22 6.40 -23.43
N ASP A 20 10.10 6.80 -24.32
CA ASP A 20 10.92 8.02 -24.21
C ASP A 20 10.69 8.98 -25.40
N ASP A 21 11.19 10.22 -25.25
CA ASP A 21 10.98 11.28 -26.25
C ASP A 21 11.76 11.07 -27.56
N SER A 22 12.68 10.10 -27.63
CA SER A 22 13.49 9.80 -28.82
C SER A 22 12.78 8.86 -29.80
N GLN A 23 11.67 8.25 -29.39
CA GLN A 23 10.96 7.22 -30.16
C GLN A 23 9.94 7.82 -31.13
N SER A 24 9.73 7.13 -32.24
CA SER A 24 8.62 7.44 -33.14
C SER A 24 7.26 7.13 -32.50
N GLU A 25 6.21 7.83 -32.95
CA GLU A 25 4.84 7.59 -32.48
C GLU A 25 4.39 6.12 -32.66
N ASN A 26 4.82 5.45 -33.73
CA ASN A 26 4.51 4.05 -33.97
C ASN A 26 5.19 3.12 -32.98
N GLU A 27 6.44 3.36 -32.63
CA GLU A 27 7.17 2.60 -31.61
C GLU A 27 6.56 2.81 -30.23
N ALA A 28 6.26 4.05 -29.88
CA ALA A 28 5.58 4.39 -28.64
C ALA A 28 4.21 3.69 -28.52
N ARG A 29 3.43 3.70 -29.61
CA ARG A 29 2.14 3.00 -29.68
C ARG A 29 2.31 1.50 -29.52
N HIS A 30 3.28 0.90 -30.20
CA HIS A 30 3.54 -0.55 -30.11
C HIS A 30 3.92 -0.94 -28.69
N ARG A 31 4.82 -0.21 -28.05
CA ARG A 31 5.23 -0.44 -26.66
C ARG A 31 4.05 -0.32 -25.69
N LEU A 32 3.23 0.73 -25.85
CA LEU A 32 2.06 0.92 -25.02
C LEU A 32 1.05 -0.22 -25.15
N VAL A 33 0.75 -0.64 -26.38
CA VAL A 33 -0.19 -1.75 -26.65
C VAL A 33 0.34 -3.06 -26.08
N THR A 34 1.62 -3.38 -26.31
CA THR A 34 2.26 -4.56 -25.73
C THR A 34 2.17 -4.55 -24.22
N PHE A 35 2.59 -3.46 -23.59
CA PHE A 35 2.53 -3.29 -22.15
C PHE A 35 1.12 -3.49 -21.56
N LEU A 36 0.10 -2.86 -22.18
CA LEU A 36 -1.29 -2.97 -21.72
C LEU A 36 -1.88 -4.36 -21.96
N THR A 37 -1.44 -5.05 -23.01
CA THR A 37 -1.84 -6.42 -23.31
C THR A 37 -1.26 -7.38 -22.28
N ASP A 38 0.04 -7.31 -22.00
CA ASP A 38 0.72 -8.12 -20.99
C ASP A 38 0.07 -7.92 -19.60
N LEU A 39 -0.23 -6.67 -19.26
CA LEU A 39 -0.92 -6.32 -18.03
C LEU A 39 -2.32 -6.94 -17.94
N ALA A 40 -3.07 -6.97 -19.06
CA ALA A 40 -4.38 -7.61 -19.10
C ALA A 40 -4.27 -9.12 -18.95
N ASP A 41 -3.23 -9.76 -19.48
CA ASP A 41 -3.05 -11.22 -19.45
C ASP A 41 -2.76 -11.77 -18.06
N GLU A 42 -2.27 -10.94 -17.17
CA GLU A 42 -2.09 -11.28 -15.76
C GLU A 42 -3.41 -11.33 -14.96
N LEU A 43 -4.52 -10.81 -15.50
CA LEU A 43 -5.81 -10.76 -14.82
C LEU A 43 -6.62 -12.06 -14.99
N PRO A 44 -7.55 -12.37 -14.05
CA PRO A 44 -8.58 -13.39 -14.25
C PRO A 44 -9.36 -13.17 -15.56
N GLN A 45 -9.87 -14.24 -16.15
CA GLN A 45 -10.44 -14.24 -17.51
C GLN A 45 -11.53 -13.18 -17.74
N ASP A 46 -12.42 -12.98 -16.77
CA ASP A 46 -13.52 -12.00 -16.85
C ASP A 46 -13.00 -10.55 -16.77
N LEU A 47 -12.03 -10.27 -15.92
CA LEU A 47 -11.38 -8.96 -15.80
C LEU A 47 -10.44 -8.67 -16.96
N ARG A 48 -9.75 -9.70 -17.50
CA ARG A 48 -8.92 -9.61 -18.69
C ARG A 48 -9.75 -9.14 -19.89
N MET A 49 -10.90 -9.79 -20.12
CA MET A 49 -11.82 -9.39 -21.20
C MET A 49 -12.29 -7.94 -20.99
N ALA A 50 -12.73 -7.60 -19.78
CA ALA A 50 -13.21 -6.25 -19.47
C ALA A 50 -12.13 -5.19 -19.72
N LEU A 51 -10.88 -5.43 -19.31
CA LEU A 51 -9.77 -4.51 -19.54
C LEU A 51 -9.44 -4.36 -21.03
N ARG A 52 -9.31 -5.48 -21.77
CA ARG A 52 -9.02 -5.44 -23.20
C ARG A 52 -10.10 -4.70 -23.99
N VAL A 53 -11.38 -4.93 -23.68
CA VAL A 53 -12.51 -4.22 -24.32
C VAL A 53 -12.48 -2.73 -23.95
N GLY A 54 -12.32 -2.41 -22.67
CA GLY A 54 -12.25 -1.02 -22.19
C GLY A 54 -11.15 -0.19 -22.85
N LEU A 55 -9.99 -0.81 -23.09
CA LEU A 55 -8.82 -0.17 -23.71
C LEU A 55 -8.77 -0.31 -25.24
N ALA A 56 -9.81 -0.87 -25.90
CA ALA A 56 -9.85 -1.16 -27.34
C ALA A 56 -8.71 -2.09 -27.81
N LEU A 57 -8.33 -3.06 -27.00
CA LEU A 57 -7.30 -4.08 -27.29
C LEU A 57 -7.91 -5.45 -27.64
N HIS A 58 -9.24 -5.58 -27.60
CA HIS A 58 -9.94 -6.83 -27.92
C HIS A 58 -10.13 -6.99 -29.42
N GLU A 59 -9.80 -8.16 -29.96
CA GLU A 59 -9.81 -8.43 -31.40
C GLU A 59 -11.19 -8.24 -32.03
N ASP A 60 -12.25 -8.69 -31.34
CA ASP A 60 -13.63 -8.66 -31.85
C ASP A 60 -14.28 -7.27 -31.72
N VAL A 61 -13.71 -6.32 -30.97
CA VAL A 61 -14.35 -5.02 -30.74
C VAL A 61 -13.34 -3.88 -30.67
N GLN A 62 -12.94 -3.39 -31.84
CA GLN A 62 -12.00 -2.27 -32.00
C GLN A 62 -12.71 -0.93 -32.30
N THR A 63 -13.95 -0.78 -31.86
CA THR A 63 -14.70 0.45 -32.12
C THR A 63 -14.09 1.64 -31.37
N ARG A 64 -14.10 2.82 -32.01
CA ARG A 64 -13.51 4.04 -31.47
C ARG A 64 -14.20 4.53 -30.19
N PHE A 65 -15.53 4.36 -30.10
CA PHE A 65 -16.33 4.91 -29.03
C PHE A 65 -16.47 3.93 -27.86
N LEU A 66 -16.20 4.41 -26.66
CA LEU A 66 -16.28 3.60 -25.43
C LEU A 66 -17.69 3.03 -25.22
N GLU A 67 -18.75 3.77 -25.52
CA GLU A 67 -20.14 3.31 -25.37
C GLU A 67 -20.41 2.03 -26.15
N GLN A 68 -20.02 1.99 -27.42
CA GLN A 68 -20.20 0.79 -28.27
C GLN A 68 -19.41 -0.41 -27.71
N ARG A 69 -18.24 -0.18 -27.16
CA ARG A 69 -17.46 -1.24 -26.50
C ARG A 69 -18.15 -1.72 -25.22
N MET A 70 -18.77 -0.81 -24.46
CA MET A 70 -19.51 -1.18 -23.25
C MET A 70 -20.79 -1.94 -23.58
N ASP A 71 -21.50 -1.58 -24.64
CA ASP A 71 -22.68 -2.32 -25.12
C ASP A 71 -22.30 -3.75 -25.54
N TRP A 72 -21.21 -3.89 -26.29
CA TRP A 72 -20.69 -5.21 -26.67
C TRP A 72 -20.30 -6.04 -25.45
N LEU A 73 -19.58 -5.46 -24.50
CA LEU A 73 -19.17 -6.14 -23.26
C LEU A 73 -20.38 -6.55 -22.41
N ALA A 74 -21.38 -5.69 -22.32
CA ALA A 74 -22.63 -5.97 -21.59
C ALA A 74 -23.35 -7.18 -22.19
N ALA A 75 -23.49 -7.22 -23.52
CA ALA A 75 -24.07 -8.34 -24.23
C ALA A 75 -23.24 -9.63 -24.03
N LYS A 76 -21.91 -9.55 -24.07
CA LYS A 76 -21.02 -10.70 -23.89
C LYS A 76 -21.05 -11.28 -22.48
N LEU A 77 -21.23 -10.42 -21.47
CA LEU A 77 -21.35 -10.83 -20.05
C LEU A 77 -22.77 -11.21 -19.64
N ASP A 78 -23.76 -11.05 -20.52
CA ASP A 78 -25.18 -11.18 -20.19
C ASP A 78 -25.58 -10.31 -18.97
N ARG A 79 -25.18 -9.03 -19.04
CA ARG A 79 -25.39 -8.02 -17.98
C ARG A 79 -25.76 -6.67 -18.60
N ASP A 80 -26.18 -5.73 -17.76
CA ASP A 80 -26.41 -4.35 -18.18
C ASP A 80 -25.10 -3.56 -18.34
N VAL A 81 -25.18 -2.45 -19.10
CA VAL A 81 -24.03 -1.57 -19.43
C VAL A 81 -23.37 -0.98 -18.17
N ARG A 82 -24.14 -0.73 -17.12
CA ARG A 82 -23.60 -0.21 -15.85
C ARG A 82 -22.70 -1.26 -15.18
N THR A 83 -23.12 -2.51 -15.22
CA THR A 83 -22.32 -3.64 -14.73
C THR A 83 -21.07 -3.84 -15.57
N ALA A 84 -21.16 -3.71 -16.90
CA ALA A 84 -19.99 -3.76 -17.79
C ALA A 84 -18.97 -2.66 -17.46
N ARG A 85 -19.42 -1.42 -17.27
CA ARG A 85 -18.55 -0.31 -16.84
C ARG A 85 -17.87 -0.58 -15.50
N ARG A 86 -18.62 -1.05 -14.51
CA ARG A 86 -18.06 -1.40 -13.21
C ARG A 86 -16.99 -2.50 -13.32
N ARG A 87 -17.17 -3.48 -14.22
CA ARG A 87 -16.17 -4.52 -14.46
C ARG A 87 -14.89 -3.95 -15.10
N VAL A 88 -15.01 -3.00 -16.02
CA VAL A 88 -13.83 -2.30 -16.57
C VAL A 88 -13.10 -1.53 -15.48
N ASP A 89 -13.81 -0.79 -14.62
CA ASP A 89 -13.20 -0.05 -13.52
C ASP A 89 -12.52 -0.99 -12.50
N GLU A 90 -13.12 -2.15 -12.24
CA GLU A 90 -12.54 -3.19 -11.38
C GLU A 90 -11.29 -3.79 -12.01
N ALA A 91 -11.32 -4.04 -13.33
CA ALA A 91 -10.17 -4.56 -14.06
C ALA A 91 -8.99 -3.56 -14.07
N ILE A 92 -9.27 -2.27 -14.27
CA ILE A 92 -8.25 -1.21 -14.19
C ILE A 92 -7.62 -1.19 -12.79
N ARG A 93 -8.43 -1.14 -11.73
CA ARG A 93 -7.93 -1.16 -10.34
C ARG A 93 -7.12 -2.42 -10.02
N SER A 94 -7.57 -3.58 -10.50
CA SER A 94 -6.84 -4.85 -10.33
C SER A 94 -5.51 -4.85 -11.08
N ALA A 95 -5.48 -4.29 -12.29
CA ALA A 95 -4.27 -4.13 -13.08
C ALA A 95 -3.28 -3.16 -12.42
N GLU A 96 -3.77 -2.01 -11.94
CA GLU A 96 -2.96 -1.04 -11.18
C GLU A 96 -2.38 -1.67 -9.91
N THR A 97 -3.18 -2.44 -9.17
CA THR A 97 -2.74 -3.13 -7.95
C THR A 97 -1.68 -4.18 -8.28
N ARG A 98 -1.90 -5.02 -9.30
CA ARG A 98 -0.92 -6.04 -9.72
C ARG A 98 0.36 -5.41 -10.25
N ARG A 99 0.25 -4.35 -11.02
CA ARG A 99 1.42 -3.65 -11.54
C ARG A 99 2.18 -2.91 -10.44
N ALA A 100 1.49 -2.30 -9.49
CA ALA A 100 2.13 -1.79 -8.29
C ALA A 100 2.93 -2.91 -7.58
N ILE A 101 2.41 -4.13 -7.54
CA ILE A 101 3.09 -5.31 -7.00
C ILE A 101 4.29 -5.73 -7.87
N THR A 102 4.19 -5.70 -9.19
CA THR A 102 5.23 -6.18 -10.12
C THR A 102 6.34 -5.14 -10.34
N VAL A 103 5.99 -3.86 -10.47
CA VAL A 103 6.95 -2.75 -10.63
C VAL A 103 7.72 -2.49 -9.34
N THR A 104 7.15 -2.88 -8.19
CA THR A 104 7.82 -2.77 -6.90
C THR A 104 8.81 -3.89 -6.61
N SER A 105 8.92 -4.90 -7.48
CA SER A 105 9.82 -6.00 -7.17
C SER A 105 11.29 -5.67 -7.32
N ASP A 106 11.77 -4.68 -8.07
CA ASP A 106 13.23 -4.37 -8.01
C ASP A 106 13.69 -2.95 -8.32
N ASP A 107 13.00 -2.10 -9.08
CA ASP A 107 13.65 -0.87 -9.58
C ASP A 107 13.03 0.47 -9.19
N ASN A 108 11.74 0.58 -8.88
CA ASN A 108 11.09 1.89 -8.67
C ASN A 108 11.20 2.46 -7.24
N TYR A 109 11.60 1.64 -6.25
CA TYR A 109 11.95 2.12 -4.90
C TYR A 109 13.47 2.16 -4.66
N ALA A 110 14.26 1.99 -5.72
CA ALA A 110 15.70 2.19 -5.71
C ALA A 110 16.10 3.62 -5.28
N HIS A 111 15.18 4.60 -5.41
CA HIS A 111 15.46 5.99 -5.04
C HIS A 111 15.72 6.19 -3.54
N ASP A 112 15.08 5.42 -2.66
CA ASP A 112 15.31 5.56 -1.21
C ASP A 112 16.58 4.86 -0.73
N GLY A 113 17.09 3.92 -1.51
CA GLY A 113 18.36 3.25 -1.24
C GLY A 113 18.35 2.29 -0.05
N TRP A 114 17.19 1.79 0.39
CA TRP A 114 17.07 0.83 1.50
C TRP A 114 15.79 0.00 1.43
N TYR A 115 15.76 -1.10 2.20
CA TYR A 115 14.57 -1.92 2.41
C TYR A 115 14.54 -2.43 3.88
N LEU A 116 13.40 -3.01 4.29
CA LEU A 116 13.25 -3.65 5.59
C LEU A 116 13.47 -5.16 5.46
N GLU A 117 14.52 -5.68 6.08
CA GLU A 117 14.68 -7.13 6.27
C GLU A 117 13.64 -7.64 7.28
N ARG A 118 13.41 -6.86 8.36
CA ARG A 118 12.45 -7.20 9.41
C ARG A 118 11.81 -5.95 9.99
N PHE A 119 10.52 -6.03 10.22
CA PHE A 119 9.75 -5.05 10.97
C PHE A 119 8.95 -5.76 12.05
N ARG A 120 9.20 -5.44 13.29
CA ARG A 120 8.46 -5.95 14.46
C ARG A 120 7.69 -4.83 15.10
N THR A 121 6.48 -5.12 15.55
CA THR A 121 5.65 -4.19 16.28
C THR A 121 4.97 -4.88 17.46
N LEU A 122 5.11 -4.28 18.63
CA LEU A 122 4.24 -4.53 19.78
C LEU A 122 3.32 -3.32 19.95
N LEU A 123 2.04 -3.48 19.58
CA LEU A 123 1.02 -2.48 19.85
C LEU A 123 0.37 -2.76 21.20
N ARG A 124 0.52 -1.84 22.13
CA ARG A 124 -0.12 -1.88 23.45
C ARG A 124 -1.35 -1.01 23.46
N LEU A 125 -2.49 -1.63 23.73
CA LEU A 125 -3.79 -0.98 23.90
C LEU A 125 -4.31 -1.13 25.33
N ASP A 126 -3.56 -1.81 26.20
CA ASP A 126 -3.87 -2.12 27.60
C ASP A 126 -3.50 -0.99 28.57
N GLY A 127 -2.79 0.04 28.12
CA GLY A 127 -2.42 1.21 28.91
C GLY A 127 -3.32 2.43 28.69
N ASP A 128 -3.00 3.52 29.40
CA ASP A 128 -3.73 4.80 29.28
C ASP A 128 -3.63 5.44 27.89
N GLN A 129 -2.58 5.10 27.16
CA GLN A 129 -2.31 5.62 25.83
C GLN A 129 -1.93 4.48 24.89
N PRO A 130 -2.54 4.41 23.70
CA PRO A 130 -2.09 3.49 22.67
C PRO A 130 -0.62 3.75 22.33
N THR A 131 0.20 2.70 22.43
CA THR A 131 1.65 2.80 22.18
C THR A 131 2.10 1.66 21.29
N ALA A 132 2.74 1.99 20.17
CA ALA A 132 3.43 1.04 19.33
C ALA A 132 4.94 1.10 19.62
N ILE A 133 5.51 -0.03 20.01
CA ILE A 133 6.97 -0.22 20.09
C ILE A 133 7.37 -0.95 18.81
N GLU A 134 8.22 -0.33 18.03
CA GLU A 134 8.58 -0.80 16.69
C GLU A 134 10.09 -1.01 16.59
N GLU A 135 10.49 -2.15 16.07
CA GLU A 135 11.87 -2.50 15.73
C GLU A 135 11.99 -2.72 14.24
N ARG A 136 12.94 -2.04 13.61
CA ARG A 136 13.16 -2.08 12.17
C ARG A 136 14.60 -2.47 11.87
N LYS A 137 14.79 -3.56 11.14
CA LYS A 137 16.08 -3.91 10.56
C LYS A 137 16.14 -3.41 9.13
N VAL A 138 16.85 -2.30 8.97
CA VAL A 138 17.02 -1.60 7.69
C VAL A 138 18.27 -2.14 6.99
N VAL A 139 18.20 -2.44 5.69
CA VAL A 139 19.34 -2.86 4.87
C VAL A 139 19.59 -1.82 3.79
N ALA A 140 20.82 -1.33 3.70
CA ALA A 140 21.23 -0.37 2.69
C ALA A 140 21.39 -1.03 1.31
N ARG A 141 20.82 -0.44 0.27
CA ARG A 141 20.98 -0.83 -1.15
C ARG A 141 21.97 0.06 -1.90
N ARG A 142 22.38 1.15 -1.30
CA ARG A 142 23.40 2.08 -1.82
C ARG A 142 24.45 2.37 -0.77
N ASP A 143 25.58 2.88 -1.18
CA ASP A 143 26.60 3.38 -0.27
C ASP A 143 26.20 4.72 0.34
N SER A 144 26.78 5.02 1.50
CA SER A 144 26.59 6.28 2.21
C SER A 144 25.12 6.57 2.57
N LEU A 145 24.32 5.55 2.87
CA LEU A 145 22.98 5.75 3.39
C LEU A 145 23.07 6.31 4.81
N SER A 146 22.74 7.59 4.97
CA SER A 146 22.85 8.29 6.27
C SER A 146 21.54 8.41 7.02
N GLU A 147 20.40 8.33 6.34
CA GLU A 147 19.07 8.45 6.94
C GLU A 147 18.03 7.54 6.26
N PHE A 148 16.97 7.24 6.96
CA PHE A 148 15.77 6.61 6.40
C PHE A 148 14.50 7.27 6.96
N VAL A 149 13.34 6.98 6.36
CA VAL A 149 12.07 7.60 6.76
C VAL A 149 11.12 6.58 7.36
N ILE A 150 10.55 6.92 8.52
CA ILE A 150 9.40 6.25 9.12
C ILE A 150 8.16 7.07 8.80
N SER A 151 7.20 6.45 8.15
CA SER A 151 5.92 7.09 7.81
C SER A 151 4.80 6.45 8.59
N THR A 152 3.95 7.26 9.19
CA THR A 152 2.74 6.80 9.88
C THR A 152 1.54 7.64 9.50
N SER A 153 0.36 7.01 9.46
CA SER A 153 -0.89 7.70 9.20
C SER A 153 -1.86 7.46 10.36
N ILE A 154 -2.31 8.53 10.96
CA ILE A 154 -3.29 8.49 12.04
C ILE A 154 -4.50 9.30 11.61
N PRO A 155 -5.70 8.70 11.56
CA PRO A 155 -6.90 9.41 11.15
C PRO A 155 -7.19 10.60 12.05
N CYS A 156 -7.53 11.71 11.43
CA CYS A 156 -8.00 12.89 12.13
C CYS A 156 -9.51 12.99 11.96
N PRO A 157 -10.32 12.81 12.99
CA PRO A 157 -11.77 12.92 12.90
C PRO A 157 -12.21 14.29 12.38
N THR A 158 -13.33 14.32 11.67
CA THR A 158 -13.96 15.57 11.23
C THR A 158 -14.30 16.43 12.45
N GLY A 159 -13.85 17.69 12.46
CA GLY A 159 -14.06 18.62 13.57
C GLY A 159 -13.04 18.53 14.71
N ALA A 160 -12.09 17.60 14.66
CA ALA A 160 -10.99 17.58 15.64
C ALA A 160 -10.03 18.76 15.44
N ASP A 161 -9.46 19.22 16.56
CA ASP A 161 -8.41 20.24 16.53
C ASP A 161 -7.15 19.67 15.84
N ARG A 162 -6.93 20.11 14.61
CA ARG A 162 -5.81 19.65 13.78
C ARG A 162 -4.43 19.94 14.39
N GLN A 163 -4.32 20.96 15.22
CA GLN A 163 -3.06 21.32 15.88
C GLN A 163 -2.73 20.37 17.02
N ARG A 164 -3.76 19.79 17.66
CA ARG A 164 -3.62 18.83 18.77
C ARG A 164 -3.55 17.39 18.28
N HIS A 165 -3.89 17.14 17.01
CA HIS A 165 -3.79 15.81 16.43
C HIS A 165 -2.33 15.47 16.13
N ASN A 166 -1.75 14.53 16.85
CA ASN A 166 -0.33 14.23 16.78
C ASN A 166 -0.03 12.72 16.95
N ALA A 167 1.19 12.35 16.57
CA ALA A 167 1.83 11.09 16.88
C ALA A 167 3.22 11.41 17.42
N ASN A 168 3.50 11.00 18.65
CA ASN A 168 4.77 11.27 19.29
C ASN A 168 5.70 10.09 19.04
N LEU A 169 6.73 10.28 18.20
CA LEU A 169 7.76 9.28 17.96
C LEU A 169 9.00 9.59 18.82
N THR A 170 9.43 8.60 19.58
CA THR A 170 10.66 8.63 20.36
C THR A 170 11.59 7.54 19.84
N ILE A 171 12.85 7.89 19.59
CA ILE A 171 13.90 6.92 19.26
C ILE A 171 14.32 6.24 20.57
N LEU A 172 14.24 4.91 20.60
CA LEU A 172 14.67 4.10 21.73
C LEU A 172 16.15 3.73 21.62
N TYR A 173 16.58 3.36 20.42
CA TYR A 173 17.97 3.05 20.09
C TYR A 173 18.22 3.07 18.59
N GLY A 174 19.49 3.03 18.19
CA GLY A 174 19.94 2.80 16.82
C GLY A 174 19.96 4.03 15.93
N GLY A 175 19.61 5.22 16.41
CA GLY A 175 19.62 6.44 15.61
C GLY A 175 19.18 7.67 16.36
N SER A 176 18.99 8.77 15.64
CA SER A 176 18.44 10.01 16.18
C SER A 176 17.39 10.59 15.23
N LEU A 177 16.39 11.26 15.76
CA LEU A 177 15.40 11.96 14.96
C LEU A 177 16.03 13.24 14.36
N ALA A 178 16.18 13.26 13.04
CA ALA A 178 16.74 14.42 12.34
C ALA A 178 15.70 15.51 12.09
N ARG A 179 14.50 15.12 11.62
CA ARG A 179 13.39 16.04 11.35
C ARG A 179 12.05 15.31 11.26
N LEU A 180 11.00 16.08 11.48
CA LEU A 180 9.61 15.66 11.28
C LEU A 180 9.01 16.51 10.17
N GLU A 181 8.39 15.85 9.19
CA GLU A 181 7.55 16.48 8.18
C GLU A 181 6.10 16.03 8.38
N ARG A 182 5.18 16.94 8.14
CA ARG A 182 3.75 16.68 8.22
C ARG A 182 3.05 17.09 6.93
N PRO A 183 3.12 16.25 5.87
CA PRO A 183 2.56 16.56 4.56
C PRO A 183 1.04 16.75 4.58
N SER A 184 0.33 16.12 5.53
CA SER A 184 -1.09 16.33 5.75
C SER A 184 -1.44 16.25 7.23
N ASN A 185 -2.71 16.52 7.58
CA ASN A 185 -3.17 16.43 8.98
C ASN A 185 -3.13 15.01 9.56
N THR A 186 -3.06 14.01 8.70
CA THR A 186 -3.11 12.59 9.08
C THR A 186 -1.82 11.85 8.81
N TYR A 187 -0.86 12.47 8.12
CA TYR A 187 0.33 11.79 7.63
C TYR A 187 1.60 12.45 8.17
N PHE A 188 2.44 11.66 8.83
CA PHE A 188 3.68 12.08 9.49
C PHE A 188 4.85 11.32 8.88
N ARG A 189 5.97 12.02 8.64
CA ARG A 189 7.23 11.47 8.16
C ARG A 189 8.34 11.84 9.12
N TYR A 190 8.91 10.85 9.79
CA TYR A 190 10.02 11.01 10.70
C TYR A 190 11.29 10.55 10.00
N PHE A 191 12.23 11.46 9.84
CA PHE A 191 13.53 11.17 9.25
C PHE A 191 14.49 10.80 10.36
N VAL A 192 14.99 9.58 10.30
CA VAL A 192 15.86 9.01 11.32
C VAL A 192 17.26 8.87 10.74
N GLN A 193 18.22 9.52 11.41
CA GLN A 193 19.63 9.48 11.04
C GLN A 193 20.31 8.29 11.71
N PHE A 194 21.11 7.54 10.95
CA PHE A 194 21.97 6.49 11.46
C PHE A 194 23.16 7.08 12.22
N PRO A 195 23.72 6.39 13.23
CA PRO A 195 24.94 6.83 13.91
C PRO A 195 26.15 6.98 12.97
N GLN A 196 26.18 6.15 11.92
CA GLN A 196 27.16 6.20 10.84
C GLN A 196 26.48 5.85 9.51
N PRO A 197 26.92 6.42 8.38
CA PRO A 197 26.40 6.06 7.07
C PRO A 197 26.64 4.57 6.77
N LEU A 198 25.60 3.89 6.32
CA LEU A 198 25.66 2.47 5.96
C LEU A 198 26.20 2.29 4.55
N ARG A 199 27.00 1.24 4.35
CA ARG A 199 27.45 0.78 3.03
C ARG A 199 26.39 -0.15 2.44
N ARG A 200 26.40 -0.29 1.12
CA ARG A 200 25.52 -1.23 0.42
C ARG A 200 25.64 -2.65 1.02
N GLY A 201 24.49 -3.26 1.31
CA GLY A 201 24.37 -4.57 1.94
C GLY A 201 24.52 -4.57 3.46
N GLN A 202 24.94 -3.48 4.07
CA GLN A 202 25.00 -3.36 5.52
C GLN A 202 23.62 -3.17 6.11
N SER A 203 23.34 -3.83 7.23
CA SER A 203 22.09 -3.67 7.97
C SER A 203 22.30 -2.93 9.29
N HIS A 204 21.22 -2.30 9.77
CA HIS A 204 21.20 -1.61 11.06
C HIS A 204 19.81 -1.75 11.72
N GLU A 205 19.79 -1.93 13.02
CA GLU A 205 18.54 -2.05 13.79
C GLU A 205 18.23 -0.74 14.51
N ILE A 206 16.95 -0.37 14.46
CA ILE A 206 16.44 0.85 15.08
C ILE A 206 15.17 0.50 15.83
N GLY A 207 15.11 0.92 17.10
CA GLY A 207 13.92 0.85 17.93
C GLY A 207 13.29 2.21 18.10
N VAL A 208 11.97 2.28 17.94
CA VAL A 208 11.18 3.49 18.18
C VAL A 208 9.94 3.18 19.00
N SER A 209 9.42 4.18 19.69
CA SER A 209 8.10 4.17 20.31
C SER A 209 7.24 5.24 19.66
N VAL A 210 6.05 4.87 19.21
CA VAL A 210 5.04 5.79 18.71
C VAL A 210 3.87 5.80 19.68
N THR A 211 3.60 6.94 20.30
CA THR A 211 2.53 7.11 21.28
C THR A 211 1.48 8.07 20.75
N ILE A 212 0.23 7.69 20.89
CA ILE A 212 -0.91 8.53 20.55
C ILE A 212 -1.32 9.34 21.80
N PRO A 213 -1.48 10.67 21.69
CA PRO A 213 -1.91 11.49 22.82
C PRO A 213 -3.23 11.00 23.44
N PRO A 214 -3.43 11.21 24.76
CA PRO A 214 -4.67 10.83 25.42
C PRO A 214 -5.88 11.47 24.76
N HIS A 215 -7.01 10.75 24.75
CA HIS A 215 -8.29 11.20 24.19
C HIS A 215 -8.30 11.43 22.67
N GLN A 216 -7.18 11.16 21.97
CA GLN A 216 -7.16 11.17 20.53
C GLN A 216 -7.72 9.84 20.00
N PRO A 217 -8.78 9.85 19.18
CA PRO A 217 -9.33 8.62 18.63
C PRO A 217 -8.31 7.96 17.68
N ILE A 218 -8.29 6.65 17.73
CA ILE A 218 -7.51 5.81 16.82
C ILE A 218 -8.49 5.00 15.96
N ASN A 219 -8.08 4.64 14.76
CA ASN A 219 -8.78 3.59 14.03
C ASN A 219 -8.60 2.26 14.76
N PRO A 220 -9.64 1.44 14.84
CA PRO A 220 -9.52 0.10 15.39
C PRO A 220 -8.78 -0.83 14.42
N ARG A 221 -7.60 -0.42 14.02
CA ARG A 221 -6.73 -1.10 13.07
C ARG A 221 -5.27 -0.68 13.27
N TYR A 222 -4.36 -1.66 13.22
CA TYR A 222 -2.95 -1.44 12.98
C TYR A 222 -2.53 -2.21 11.74
N ALA A 223 -1.98 -1.50 10.75
CA ALA A 223 -1.66 -2.12 9.48
C ALA A 223 -0.41 -1.50 8.84
N LEU A 224 0.41 -2.35 8.27
CA LEU A 224 1.51 -2.01 7.39
C LEU A 224 1.05 -2.15 5.93
N GLN A 225 1.23 -1.10 5.15
CA GLN A 225 1.22 -1.16 3.70
C GLN A 225 2.65 -0.91 3.22
N PRO A 226 3.44 -1.94 2.92
CA PRO A 226 4.81 -1.73 2.51
C PRO A 226 4.84 -0.97 1.18
N LEU A 227 5.58 0.14 1.16
CA LEU A 227 5.86 0.93 -0.04
C LEU A 227 7.18 0.52 -0.69
N ARG A 228 7.90 -0.42 -0.10
CA ARG A 228 9.16 -1.02 -0.53
C ARG A 228 9.28 -2.42 0.00
N ARG A 229 10.29 -3.17 -0.45
CA ARG A 229 10.56 -4.53 0.03
C ARG A 229 10.56 -4.57 1.57
N CYS A 230 9.79 -5.49 2.12
CA CYS A 230 9.79 -5.87 3.51
C CYS A 230 9.73 -7.40 3.56
N ASP A 231 10.77 -8.03 4.10
CA ASP A 231 10.86 -9.49 4.05
C ASP A 231 10.04 -10.15 5.14
N GLU A 232 9.99 -9.51 6.31
CA GLU A 232 9.24 -10.01 7.47
C GLU A 232 8.53 -8.86 8.18
N PHE A 233 7.26 -9.08 8.52
CA PHE A 233 6.49 -8.23 9.45
C PHE A 233 5.91 -9.09 10.56
N ASP A 234 6.32 -8.81 11.79
CA ASP A 234 5.87 -9.47 13.01
C ASP A 234 5.05 -8.47 13.83
N LEU A 235 3.77 -8.77 14.04
CA LEU A 235 2.83 -7.91 14.75
C LEU A 235 2.26 -8.62 15.95
N ARG A 236 2.48 -8.04 17.14
CA ARG A 236 1.81 -8.42 18.37
C ARG A 236 0.93 -7.27 18.84
N ILE A 237 -0.33 -7.56 19.17
CA ILE A 237 -1.24 -6.58 19.77
C ILE A 237 -1.71 -7.09 21.11
N ARG A 238 -1.54 -6.27 22.13
CA ARG A 238 -2.04 -6.51 23.48
C ARG A 238 -3.23 -5.60 23.77
N PHE A 239 -4.41 -6.19 23.88
CA PHE A 239 -5.67 -5.47 24.15
C PHE A 239 -5.91 -5.24 25.64
N GLY A 240 -5.41 -6.13 26.49
CA GLY A 240 -5.66 -6.15 27.93
C GLY A 240 -6.99 -6.81 28.30
N GLU A 241 -7.11 -7.22 29.54
CA GLU A 241 -8.27 -7.96 30.05
C GLU A 241 -9.55 -7.12 30.14
N SER A 242 -9.41 -5.79 30.21
CA SER A 242 -10.56 -4.88 30.39
C SER A 242 -11.32 -4.55 29.10
N LYS A 243 -10.75 -4.85 27.92
CA LYS A 243 -11.40 -4.54 26.63
C LYS A 243 -12.21 -5.73 26.15
N ARG A 244 -13.53 -5.54 26.09
CA ARG A 244 -14.42 -6.50 25.42
C ARG A 244 -14.30 -6.33 23.91
N LEU A 245 -13.76 -7.35 23.25
CA LEU A 245 -13.62 -7.38 21.80
C LEU A 245 -14.79 -8.13 21.18
N ALA A 246 -15.50 -7.49 20.27
CA ALA A 246 -16.49 -8.16 19.42
C ALA A 246 -15.82 -9.07 18.39
N GLY A 247 -14.61 -8.74 17.97
CA GLY A 247 -13.79 -9.57 17.09
C GLY A 247 -12.47 -8.92 16.68
N VAL A 248 -11.57 -9.78 16.22
CA VAL A 248 -10.31 -9.37 15.59
C VAL A 248 -10.14 -10.09 14.26
N TRP A 249 -9.67 -9.40 13.23
CA TRP A 249 -9.50 -9.95 11.89
C TRP A 249 -8.09 -9.71 11.38
N ASN A 250 -7.50 -10.75 10.84
CA ASN A 250 -6.19 -10.74 10.20
C ASN A 250 -6.29 -10.13 8.80
N LEU A 251 -5.47 -9.12 8.51
CA LEU A 251 -5.33 -8.49 7.20
C LEU A 251 -4.05 -9.06 6.56
N ALA A 252 -4.16 -10.13 5.79
CA ALA A 252 -3.02 -10.86 5.24
C ALA A 252 -2.88 -10.62 3.73
N GLY A 253 -2.21 -9.54 3.34
CA GLY A 253 -1.94 -9.23 1.94
C GLY A 253 -3.21 -8.86 1.15
N ILE A 254 -4.08 -8.08 1.75
CA ILE A 254 -5.32 -7.64 1.11
C ILE A 254 -5.15 -6.27 0.43
N PRO A 255 -5.89 -5.97 -0.64
CA PRO A 255 -5.92 -4.64 -1.25
C PRO A 255 -6.39 -3.57 -0.26
N ARG A 256 -5.83 -2.35 -0.37
CA ARG A 256 -6.18 -1.24 0.54
C ARG A 256 -7.68 -0.96 0.59
N GLY A 257 -8.37 -0.98 -0.56
CA GLY A 257 -9.82 -0.74 -0.61
C GLY A 257 -10.62 -1.77 0.21
N MET A 258 -10.16 -3.02 0.28
CA MET A 258 -10.77 -4.05 1.14
C MET A 258 -10.42 -3.84 2.62
N ALA A 259 -9.21 -3.35 2.92
CA ALA A 259 -8.82 -3.05 4.29
C ALA A 259 -9.62 -1.87 4.88
N ASP A 260 -10.10 -0.96 4.04
CA ASP A 260 -10.93 0.19 4.42
C ASP A 260 -12.44 -0.17 4.49
N ASP A 261 -12.85 -1.30 3.88
CA ASP A 261 -14.22 -1.82 3.94
C ASP A 261 -14.37 -2.76 5.16
N PHE A 262 -15.07 -2.28 6.17
CA PHE A 262 -15.29 -3.02 7.41
C PHE A 262 -16.19 -4.27 7.25
N THR A 263 -16.87 -4.43 6.12
CA THR A 263 -17.69 -5.60 5.83
C THR A 263 -16.93 -6.74 5.16
N ALA A 264 -15.79 -6.45 4.53
CA ALA A 264 -14.95 -7.39 3.78
C ALA A 264 -13.77 -7.93 4.63
N ALA A 265 -14.03 -8.30 5.88
CA ALA A 265 -12.99 -8.67 6.84
C ALA A 265 -12.19 -9.91 6.43
N GLY A 266 -10.92 -9.93 6.81
CA GLY A 266 -10.03 -11.09 6.72
C GLY A 266 -10.44 -12.26 7.65
N ALA A 267 -9.58 -13.24 7.80
CA ALA A 267 -9.81 -14.36 8.71
C ALA A 267 -9.89 -13.88 10.16
N ARG A 268 -10.88 -14.34 10.90
CA ARG A 268 -11.01 -14.05 12.33
C ARG A 268 -9.87 -14.68 13.11
N VAL A 269 -9.37 -13.97 14.08
CA VAL A 269 -8.31 -14.39 15.01
C VAL A 269 -8.81 -14.14 16.43
N ASP A 270 -8.73 -15.14 17.28
CA ASP A 270 -9.11 -14.98 18.68
C ASP A 270 -7.85 -14.64 19.50
N PRO A 271 -7.93 -13.64 20.39
CA PRO A 271 -6.86 -13.38 21.35
C PRO A 271 -6.62 -14.57 22.27
N ASP A 272 -5.39 -14.73 22.73
CA ASP A 272 -5.02 -15.71 23.75
C ASP A 272 -5.53 -15.31 25.16
N ASP A 273 -5.25 -16.15 26.17
CA ASP A 273 -5.68 -15.93 27.55
C ASP A 273 -5.08 -14.66 28.19
N ALA A 274 -4.00 -14.12 27.62
CA ALA A 274 -3.39 -12.84 28.01
C ALA A 274 -4.02 -11.63 27.30
N GLY A 275 -5.01 -11.84 26.46
CA GLY A 275 -5.63 -10.80 25.61
C GLY A 275 -4.70 -10.31 24.51
N GLU A 276 -3.86 -11.19 23.97
CA GLU A 276 -2.90 -10.86 22.91
C GLU A 276 -3.20 -11.61 21.62
N ILE A 277 -2.87 -10.99 20.48
CA ILE A 277 -2.74 -11.68 19.20
C ILE A 277 -1.32 -11.58 18.70
N HIS A 278 -0.87 -12.58 17.95
CA HIS A 278 0.41 -12.59 17.28
C HIS A 278 0.25 -13.00 15.82
N LEU A 279 0.68 -12.14 14.90
CA LEU A 279 0.61 -12.34 13.45
C LEU A 279 2.01 -12.18 12.87
N ASN A 280 2.43 -13.12 12.05
CA ASN A 280 3.71 -13.06 11.33
C ASN A 280 3.47 -13.19 9.83
N TYR A 281 4.08 -12.31 9.07
CA TYR A 281 3.99 -12.28 7.62
C TYR A 281 5.39 -12.34 7.02
N GLN A 282 5.55 -13.14 5.99
CA GLN A 282 6.80 -13.33 5.26
C GLN A 282 6.64 -12.92 3.80
N ARG A 283 7.69 -12.33 3.21
CA ARG A 283 7.72 -11.93 1.80
C ARG A 283 6.55 -11.04 1.40
N LEU A 284 6.41 -9.92 2.11
CA LEU A 284 5.29 -9.02 1.93
C LEU A 284 5.26 -8.45 0.50
N LEU A 285 4.08 -8.47 -0.09
CA LEU A 285 3.85 -7.83 -1.38
C LEU A 285 3.69 -6.32 -1.18
N VAL A 286 4.45 -5.54 -1.93
CA VAL A 286 4.39 -4.08 -1.88
C VAL A 286 3.00 -3.60 -2.31
N GLY A 287 2.47 -2.58 -1.63
CA GLY A 287 1.15 -2.04 -1.91
C GLY A 287 -0.03 -2.78 -1.28
N MET A 288 0.19 -4.01 -0.81
CA MET A 288 -0.84 -4.77 -0.07
C MET A 288 -0.82 -4.43 1.41
N VAL A 289 -1.93 -4.69 2.10
CA VAL A 289 -2.11 -4.36 3.52
C VAL A 289 -1.96 -5.62 4.37
N TYR A 290 -1.15 -5.51 5.42
CA TYR A 290 -0.88 -6.57 6.41
C TYR A 290 -1.09 -6.01 7.81
N GLY A 291 -1.71 -6.78 8.71
CA GLY A 291 -1.94 -6.34 10.07
C GLY A 291 -3.22 -6.91 10.67
N ALA A 292 -3.83 -6.14 11.57
CA ALA A 292 -5.08 -6.53 12.21
C ALA A 292 -6.06 -5.37 12.29
N ARG A 293 -7.33 -5.71 12.23
CA ARG A 293 -8.47 -4.87 12.55
C ARG A 293 -9.23 -5.50 13.72
N TRP A 294 -9.82 -4.67 14.56
CA TRP A 294 -10.65 -5.14 15.68
C TRP A 294 -11.90 -4.31 15.84
N GLU A 295 -12.87 -4.87 16.54
CA GLU A 295 -14.07 -4.19 16.98
C GLU A 295 -14.19 -4.31 18.50
N ILE A 296 -14.57 -3.24 19.17
CA ILE A 296 -14.81 -3.19 20.60
C ILE A 296 -16.32 -3.26 20.80
N GLU A 297 -16.76 -4.07 21.74
CA GLU A 297 -18.18 -4.08 22.16
C GLU A 297 -18.57 -2.70 22.67
N PRO A 298 -19.78 -2.22 22.31
CA PRO A 298 -20.28 -0.92 22.74
C PRO A 298 -20.49 -0.83 24.28
#